data_1fbd463d77c6a18aa253afff0e6e084c
#
_entry.id   1fbd463d77c6a18aa253afff0e6e084c
#
_cell.length_a   1.000
_cell.length_b   1.000
_cell.length_c   1.000
_cell.angle_alpha   90.00
_cell.angle_beta   90.00
_cell.angle_gamma   90.00
#
_symmetry.space_group_name_H-M   'P 1'
#
loop_
_entity.id
_entity.type
_entity.pdbx_description
1 polymer ?
#
loop_
_entity_poly.entity_id
_entity_poly.type
_entity_poly.pdbx_seq_one_letter_code
_entity_poly.pdbx_strand_id
1 'polypeptide(L)'
;MINVTLNNFHRQILESEIPCMLKFSRRTCSLCKGLNSVFIRLQAHYGSGIRLATIDIDMHPQILDIFDIDGVPTIMVFTDGNAEELPYPEAPNFYSGYGESFLKDYIDSQIFKNDQE
;
A
#
# COMPACT_ATOMS: atom_id res chain seq x y z
N MET A 1 6.05 8.86 -0.67
CA MET A 1 5.87 7.56 0.03
C MET A 1 6.53 7.63 1.39
N ILE A 2 5.84 7.20 2.43
CA ILE A 2 6.38 7.23 3.79
C ILE A 2 6.78 5.83 4.25
N ASN A 3 7.79 5.78 5.12
CA ASN A 3 8.19 4.54 5.78
C ASN A 3 7.44 4.41 7.10
N VAL A 4 6.72 3.30 7.25
CA VAL A 4 5.93 3.02 8.43
C VAL A 4 6.74 2.11 9.36
N THR A 5 6.66 2.42 10.65
CA THR A 5 7.25 1.62 11.72
C THR A 5 6.15 1.26 12.71
N LEU A 6 6.44 0.37 13.65
CA LEU A 6 5.50 0.10 14.75
C LEU A 6 5.18 1.35 15.53
N ASN A 7 6.17 2.25 15.68
CA ASN A 7 5.98 3.49 16.46
C ASN A 7 5.06 4.49 15.78
N ASN A 8 5.03 4.53 14.44
CA ASN A 8 4.23 5.54 13.74
C ASN A 8 3.00 4.97 13.04
N PHE A 9 2.80 3.65 13.05
CA PHE A 9 1.70 3.00 12.33
C PHE A 9 0.34 3.55 12.74
N HIS A 10 0.08 3.62 14.03
CA HIS A 10 -1.22 4.06 14.52
C HIS A 10 -1.53 5.49 14.04
N ARG A 11 -0.59 6.42 14.23
CA ARG A 11 -0.80 7.81 13.87
C ARG A 11 -0.84 8.03 12.37
N GLN A 12 0.09 7.41 11.63
CA GLN A 12 0.22 7.67 10.20
C GLN A 12 -0.80 6.93 9.35
N ILE A 13 -1.27 5.78 9.81
CA ILE A 13 -2.13 4.91 9.02
C ILE A 13 -3.55 4.86 9.62
N LEU A 14 -3.68 4.42 10.87
CA LEU A 14 -5.02 4.21 11.45
C LEU A 14 -5.74 5.52 11.73
N GLU A 15 -5.03 6.56 12.15
CA GLU A 15 -5.61 7.87 12.46
C GLU A 15 -5.56 8.83 11.28
N SER A 16 -5.14 8.37 10.11
CA SER A 16 -5.03 9.23 8.94
C SER A 16 -6.40 9.72 8.49
N GLU A 17 -6.50 11.02 8.19
CA GLU A 17 -7.71 11.64 7.64
C GLU A 17 -7.83 11.39 6.14
N ILE A 18 -6.76 10.94 5.49
CA ILE A 18 -6.77 10.61 4.07
C ILE A 18 -6.59 9.10 3.90
N PRO A 19 -7.06 8.54 2.77
CA PRO A 19 -6.83 7.12 2.49
C PRO A 19 -5.35 6.79 2.45
N CYS A 20 -4.99 5.60 2.93
CA CYS A 20 -3.61 5.12 2.92
C CYS A 20 -3.53 3.81 2.15
N MET A 21 -2.52 3.68 1.31
CA MET A 21 -2.19 2.43 0.64
C MET A 21 -0.84 1.98 1.17
N LEU A 22 -0.85 0.88 1.93
CA LEU A 22 0.33 0.38 2.64
C LEU A 22 0.78 -0.92 2.00
N LYS A 23 2.05 -0.97 1.55
CA LYS A 23 2.62 -2.23 1.10
C LYS A 23 3.48 -2.84 2.19
N PHE A 24 3.28 -4.13 2.39
CA PHE A 24 4.10 -4.97 3.27
C PHE A 24 5.20 -5.56 2.41
N SER A 25 6.44 -5.38 2.81
CA SER A 25 7.57 -5.74 1.96
C SER A 25 8.75 -6.25 2.77
N ARG A 26 9.72 -6.82 2.05
CA ARG A 26 11.02 -7.24 2.59
C ARG A 26 12.11 -6.65 1.73
N ARG A 27 13.25 -6.38 2.33
CA ARG A 27 14.40 -5.83 1.62
C ARG A 27 14.92 -6.78 0.54
N THR A 28 14.77 -8.09 0.75
CA THR A 28 15.25 -9.11 -0.18
C THR A 28 14.25 -9.45 -1.30
N CYS A 29 13.10 -8.82 -1.31
CA CYS A 29 12.03 -9.10 -2.26
C CYS A 29 12.20 -8.21 -3.50
N SER A 30 12.51 -8.83 -4.66
CA SER A 30 12.71 -8.06 -5.90
C SER A 30 11.43 -7.38 -6.40
N LEU A 31 10.28 -8.05 -6.28
CA LEU A 31 8.99 -7.44 -6.65
C LEU A 31 8.67 -6.24 -5.76
N CYS A 32 9.02 -6.32 -4.48
CA CYS A 32 8.84 -5.20 -3.56
C CYS A 32 9.66 -4.00 -3.98
N LYS A 33 10.89 -4.22 -4.47
CA LYS A 33 11.75 -3.14 -4.97
C LYS A 33 11.16 -2.50 -6.21
N GLY A 34 10.65 -3.31 -7.14
CA GLY A 34 9.96 -2.78 -8.32
C GLY A 34 8.73 -1.97 -7.95
N LEU A 35 7.99 -2.44 -6.96
CA LEU A 35 6.79 -1.76 -6.48
C LEU A 35 7.11 -0.41 -5.82
N ASN A 36 8.31 -0.23 -5.25
CA ASN A 36 8.72 1.08 -4.71
C ASN A 36 8.62 2.17 -5.77
N SER A 37 9.13 1.91 -6.98
CA SER A 37 9.08 2.88 -8.07
C SER A 37 7.64 3.22 -8.45
N VAL A 38 6.78 2.22 -8.48
CA VAL A 38 5.35 2.42 -8.77
C VAL A 38 4.72 3.30 -7.69
N PHE A 39 4.98 3.02 -6.41
CA PHE A 39 4.44 3.79 -5.29
C PHE A 39 4.91 5.25 -5.33
N ILE A 40 6.17 5.48 -5.66
CA ILE A 40 6.69 6.85 -5.77
C ILE A 40 5.95 7.62 -6.87
N ARG A 41 5.72 7.00 -8.02
CA ARG A 41 4.98 7.64 -9.11
C ARG A 41 3.52 7.88 -8.75
N LEU A 42 2.88 6.92 -8.05
CA LEU A 42 1.50 7.10 -7.61
C LEU A 42 1.38 8.26 -6.62
N GLN A 43 2.31 8.35 -5.67
CA GLN A 43 2.31 9.46 -4.72
C GLN A 43 2.42 10.80 -5.44
N ALA A 44 3.32 10.89 -6.42
CA ALA A 44 3.46 12.13 -7.20
C ALA A 44 2.21 12.46 -8.00
N HIS A 45 1.54 11.43 -8.55
CA HIS A 45 0.35 11.61 -9.36
C HIS A 45 -0.86 12.08 -8.54
N TYR A 46 -1.07 11.49 -7.37
CA TYR A 46 -2.26 11.77 -6.55
C TYR A 46 -2.03 12.88 -5.51
N GLY A 47 -0.77 13.26 -5.30
CA GLY A 47 -0.43 14.31 -4.34
C GLY A 47 -0.88 13.96 -2.93
N SER A 48 -1.50 14.92 -2.24
CA SER A 48 -1.91 14.77 -0.84
C SER A 48 -3.26 14.09 -0.67
N GLY A 49 -3.90 13.64 -1.75
CA GLY A 49 -5.20 12.97 -1.66
C GLY A 49 -5.14 11.55 -1.14
N ILE A 50 -3.97 10.94 -1.17
CA ILE A 50 -3.76 9.57 -0.68
C ILE A 50 -2.34 9.48 -0.12
N ARG A 51 -2.15 8.63 0.88
CA ARG A 51 -0.81 8.39 1.45
C ARG A 51 -0.33 7.02 1.01
N LEU A 52 0.74 7.00 0.23
CA LEU A 52 1.42 5.77 -0.16
C LEU A 52 2.49 5.48 0.89
N ALA A 53 2.52 4.25 1.39
CA ALA A 53 3.36 3.89 2.53
C ALA A 53 3.92 2.47 2.38
N THR A 54 5.02 2.20 3.06
CA THR A 54 5.66 0.89 3.06
C THR A 54 6.09 0.53 4.48
N ILE A 55 5.98 -0.75 4.81
CA ILE A 55 6.52 -1.28 6.06
C ILE A 55 7.36 -2.52 5.76
N ASP A 56 8.54 -2.61 6.39
CA ASP A 56 9.43 -3.76 6.27
C ASP A 56 9.06 -4.77 7.36
N ILE A 57 8.54 -5.93 6.97
CA ILE A 57 8.07 -6.93 7.94
C ILE A 57 9.20 -7.66 8.65
N ASP A 58 10.43 -7.60 8.10
CA ASP A 58 11.58 -8.17 8.79
C ASP A 58 12.06 -7.26 9.92
N MET A 59 11.97 -5.94 9.73
CA MET A 59 12.33 -4.98 10.77
C MET A 59 11.22 -4.80 11.81
N HIS A 60 9.97 -5.04 11.41
CA HIS A 60 8.81 -4.85 12.27
C HIS A 60 7.90 -6.08 12.24
N PRO A 61 8.42 -7.25 12.69
CA PRO A 61 7.68 -8.50 12.55
C PRO A 61 6.38 -8.54 13.37
N GLN A 62 6.25 -7.69 14.39
CA GLN A 62 5.04 -7.63 15.20
C GLN A 62 3.82 -7.18 14.41
N ILE A 63 4.02 -6.53 13.24
CA ILE A 63 2.89 -6.16 12.39
C ILE A 63 2.12 -7.40 11.91
N LEU A 64 2.78 -8.54 11.84
CA LEU A 64 2.17 -9.80 11.44
C LEU A 64 1.24 -10.37 12.49
N ASP A 65 1.33 -9.90 13.74
CA ASP A 65 0.39 -10.25 14.79
C ASP A 65 -0.94 -9.50 14.65
N ILE A 66 -0.92 -8.40 13.92
CA ILE A 66 -2.11 -7.57 13.68
C ILE A 66 -2.79 -7.96 12.36
N PHE A 67 -2.00 -8.19 11.33
CA PHE A 67 -2.50 -8.51 9.99
C PHE A 67 -1.96 -9.86 9.53
N ASP A 68 -2.86 -10.68 9.00
CA ASP A 68 -2.53 -11.99 8.47
C ASP A 68 -1.96 -11.84 7.06
N ILE A 69 -0.63 -11.73 6.98
CA ILE A 69 0.09 -11.51 5.73
C ILE A 69 0.78 -12.81 5.32
N ASP A 70 0.36 -13.40 4.20
CA ASP A 70 0.89 -14.68 3.73
C ASP A 70 2.19 -14.54 2.95
N GLY A 71 2.45 -13.41 2.37
CA GLY A 71 3.66 -13.20 1.57
C GLY A 71 3.84 -11.75 1.20
N VAL A 72 4.91 -11.45 0.49
CA VAL A 72 5.21 -10.09 0.05
C VAL A 72 5.45 -10.07 -1.46
N PRO A 73 5.11 -8.99 -2.15
CA PRO A 73 4.42 -7.81 -1.60
C PRO A 73 2.93 -8.08 -1.32
N THR A 74 2.40 -7.49 -0.28
CA THR A 74 0.96 -7.44 0.00
C THR A 74 0.58 -5.98 0.17
N ILE A 75 -0.55 -5.58 -0.38
CA ILE A 75 -1.03 -4.20 -0.27
C ILE A 75 -2.36 -4.20 0.48
N MET A 76 -2.46 -3.32 1.48
CA MET A 76 -3.71 -3.05 2.17
C MET A 76 -4.07 -1.58 2.04
N VAL A 77 -5.36 -1.30 1.90
CA VAL A 77 -5.87 0.07 1.85
C VAL A 77 -6.63 0.35 3.13
N PHE A 78 -6.34 1.50 3.73
CA PHE A 78 -6.96 1.95 4.97
C PHE A 78 -7.77 3.21 4.69
N THR A 79 -9.06 3.15 5.04
CA THR A 79 -9.96 4.30 4.91
C THR A 79 -10.77 4.39 6.21
N ASP A 80 -10.68 5.54 6.90
CA ASP A 80 -11.41 5.78 8.15
C ASP A 80 -11.18 4.65 9.18
N GLY A 81 -9.93 4.14 9.24
CA GLY A 81 -9.58 3.08 10.16
C GLY A 81 -9.93 1.67 9.70
N ASN A 82 -10.64 1.52 8.59
CA ASN A 82 -10.98 0.22 8.02
C ASN A 82 -9.88 -0.25 7.08
N ALA A 83 -9.51 -1.52 7.19
CA ALA A 83 -8.44 -2.11 6.39
C ALA A 83 -9.02 -3.12 5.40
N GLU A 84 -8.54 -3.08 4.16
CA GLU A 84 -8.94 -4.02 3.13
C GLU A 84 -7.71 -4.43 2.34
N GLU A 85 -7.50 -5.75 2.20
CA GLU A 85 -6.39 -6.26 1.42
C GLU A 85 -6.75 -6.27 -0.06
N LEU A 86 -5.84 -5.76 -0.92
CA LEU A 86 -6.03 -5.85 -2.36
C LEU A 86 -5.77 -7.28 -2.83
N PRO A 87 -6.65 -7.82 -3.70
CA PRO A 87 -6.35 -9.11 -4.32
C PRO A 87 -5.11 -8.99 -5.20
N TYR A 88 -4.29 -10.04 -5.20
CA TYR A 88 -3.14 -10.09 -6.08
C TYR A 88 -3.64 -10.20 -7.53
N PRO A 89 -3.04 -9.46 -8.48
CA PRO A 89 -3.54 -9.47 -9.87
C PRO A 89 -3.42 -10.85 -10.52
N GLU A 90 -4.41 -11.23 -11.33
CA GLU A 90 -4.38 -12.49 -12.08
C GLU A 90 -3.24 -12.53 -13.11
N ALA A 91 -2.93 -11.36 -13.68
CA ALA A 91 -1.82 -11.19 -14.60
C ALA A 91 -0.81 -10.22 -13.99
N PRO A 92 0.02 -10.69 -13.05
CA PRO A 92 0.92 -9.79 -12.31
C PRO A 92 2.01 -9.21 -13.20
N ASN A 93 2.43 -8.00 -12.86
CA ASN A 93 3.58 -7.39 -13.51
C ASN A 93 4.85 -8.13 -13.11
N PHE A 94 5.71 -8.39 -14.09
CA PHE A 94 6.92 -9.17 -13.86
C PHE A 94 7.88 -8.49 -12.87
N TYR A 95 7.89 -7.15 -12.88
CA TYR A 95 8.85 -6.38 -12.07
C TYR A 95 8.32 -5.93 -10.72
N SER A 96 7.00 -5.82 -10.56
CA SER A 96 6.41 -5.21 -9.36
C SER A 96 5.25 -5.99 -8.77
N GLY A 97 4.81 -7.07 -9.41
CA GLY A 97 3.61 -7.80 -9.01
C GLY A 97 2.36 -6.99 -9.31
N TYR A 98 2.05 -5.99 -8.49
CA TYR A 98 0.96 -5.05 -8.75
C TYR A 98 1.45 -4.00 -9.73
N GLY A 99 0.87 -3.97 -10.94
CA GLY A 99 1.24 -2.99 -11.95
C GLY A 99 0.69 -1.62 -11.65
N GLU A 100 1.32 -0.60 -12.21
CA GLU A 100 0.90 0.80 -11.99
C GLU A 100 -0.53 1.04 -12.49
N SER A 101 -0.87 0.54 -13.67
CA SER A 101 -2.21 0.69 -14.24
C SER A 101 -3.27 0.03 -13.37
N PHE A 102 -2.98 -1.18 -12.87
CA PHE A 102 -3.87 -1.90 -11.96
C PHE A 102 -4.15 -1.08 -10.70
N LEU A 103 -3.10 -0.49 -10.11
CA LEU A 103 -3.26 0.29 -8.89
C LEU A 103 -3.97 1.62 -9.15
N LYS A 104 -3.69 2.28 -10.28
CA LYS A 104 -4.43 3.50 -10.66
C LYS A 104 -5.91 3.22 -10.83
N ASP A 105 -6.25 2.15 -11.52
CA ASP A 105 -7.65 1.78 -11.71
C ASP A 105 -8.34 1.51 -10.37
N TYR A 106 -7.65 0.83 -9.45
CA TYR A 106 -8.19 0.57 -8.13
C TYR A 106 -8.42 1.89 -7.36
N ILE A 107 -7.42 2.76 -7.36
CA ILE A 107 -7.50 4.02 -6.63
C ILE A 107 -8.65 4.88 -7.18
N ASP A 108 -8.72 5.00 -8.50
CA ASP A 108 -9.73 5.85 -9.14
C ASP A 108 -11.14 5.30 -8.96
N SER A 109 -11.31 3.98 -9.03
CA SER A 109 -12.64 3.36 -8.98
C SER A 109 -13.12 3.05 -7.56
N GLN A 110 -12.21 2.75 -6.64
CA GLN A 110 -12.58 2.30 -5.29
C GLN A 110 -12.35 3.34 -4.20
N ILE A 111 -11.34 4.19 -4.36
CA ILE A 111 -11.00 5.17 -3.33
C ILE A 111 -11.64 6.53 -3.64
N PHE A 112 -11.54 6.99 -4.88
CA PHE A 112 -12.04 8.31 -5.29
C PHE A 112 -13.35 8.25 -6.08
N LYS A 113 -14.05 7.14 -6.03
CA LYS A 113 -15.29 6.97 -6.83
C LYS A 113 -16.35 8.00 -6.51
N ASN A 114 -16.39 8.53 -5.29
CA ASN A 114 -17.38 9.52 -4.88
C ASN A 114 -17.13 10.88 -5.48
N ASP A 115 -15.93 11.13 -5.98
CA ASP A 115 -15.58 12.41 -6.60
C ASP A 115 -16.17 12.56 -7.99
N GLN A 116 -16.77 11.51 -8.54
CA GLN A 116 -17.32 11.50 -9.89
C GLN A 116 -18.82 11.82 -9.94
N GLU A 117 -19.41 11.99 -8.80
CA GLU A 117 -20.81 12.38 -8.69
C GLU A 117 -20.95 13.91 -8.66
#